data_85dcd4bf5b32ce532338779b1d27a44c
#
_entry.id   85dcd4bf5b32ce532338779b1d27a44c
#
_cell.length_a   1.000
_cell.length_b   1.000
_cell.length_c   1.000
_cell.angle_alpha   90.00
_cell.angle_beta   90.00
_cell.angle_gamma   90.00
#
_symmetry.space_group_name_H-M   'P 1'
#
loop_
_entity.id
_entity.type
_entity.pdbx_description
1 polymer ?
#
loop_
_entity_poly.entity_id
_entity_poly.type
_entity_poly.pdbx_seq_one_letter_code
_entity_poly.pdbx_strand_id
1 'polypeptide(L)'
;KQPRCGAAAPPEPEAAACQCPSEQQLCPLPCASGRAAGGGGPLPGALSGESGGVGELAAEVPPPQEEEEEEGNEPDRQEPLENPSECCRESLQPLPPDINQLPPSILLKIFSNLSLNERCLSASLVCKYWHDLCLDFHFWKQLDLSNRQQVTDELLEKIASRSQNISEINISDCRNVSDSGVCVLAFKCPGLLRYTAYRCKQLSDTSIIAVASQCPLLQKVHVGNQDRLTDEGLKQLGSKCKELKDIHFGQCYKISDEGMTIIAKGCLKLQRIYMQENKLVTDHSVKAFAEHCPELQYVGFMGCSVTSKGVIHLTNLRNLSSLDLRHITELDNETVMEIVKRCKNLSSLNLCLNWIINDRCVEVIAKEGQNLKELYLVSCKITDYALIAIGRYSMTIETVDVGWCKEITDQGATQIAQSSKSLRYLGLMRCDKLHLQPLGFSQK
;
A
#
# COMPACT_ATOMS: atom_id res chain seq x y z
N LYS A 1 37.97 34.21 -39.39
CA LYS A 1 38.00 33.84 -37.95
C LYS A 1 36.73 34.43 -37.33
N GLN A 2 35.71 33.59 -37.22
CA GLN A 2 34.47 33.89 -36.46
C GLN A 2 34.42 32.92 -35.26
N PRO A 3 34.00 33.37 -34.09
CA PRO A 3 33.80 32.50 -32.95
C PRO A 3 32.43 31.82 -33.03
N ARG A 4 32.41 30.52 -32.77
CA ARG A 4 31.22 29.70 -32.62
C ARG A 4 30.50 30.05 -31.31
N CYS A 5 29.25 30.45 -31.38
CA CYS A 5 28.32 30.47 -30.25
C CYS A 5 27.92 29.06 -29.86
N GLY A 6 28.25 28.64 -28.64
CA GLY A 6 27.70 27.42 -28.04
C GLY A 6 26.25 27.65 -27.65
N ALA A 7 25.35 26.81 -28.15
CA ALA A 7 23.97 26.75 -27.71
C ALA A 7 23.93 26.04 -26.34
N ALA A 8 23.43 26.74 -25.34
CA ALA A 8 23.13 26.16 -24.03
C ALA A 8 21.91 25.25 -24.16
N ALA A 9 21.99 24.05 -23.60
CA ALA A 9 20.87 23.13 -23.48
C ALA A 9 19.79 23.74 -22.55
N PRO A 10 18.49 23.49 -22.81
CA PRO A 10 17.42 23.97 -21.94
C PRO A 10 17.45 23.21 -20.62
N PRO A 11 17.06 23.84 -19.48
CA PRO A 11 17.02 23.19 -18.18
C PRO A 11 15.97 22.08 -18.17
N GLU A 12 16.33 20.96 -17.58
CA GLU A 12 15.40 19.86 -17.30
C GLU A 12 14.26 20.35 -16.38
N PRO A 13 13.00 19.97 -16.64
CA PRO A 13 11.90 20.34 -15.76
C PRO A 13 12.00 19.58 -14.43
N GLU A 14 12.04 20.31 -13.32
CA GLU A 14 11.88 19.78 -11.96
C GLU A 14 10.62 18.90 -11.87
N ALA A 15 10.80 17.67 -11.40
CA ALA A 15 9.72 16.71 -11.20
C ALA A 15 8.80 17.23 -10.08
N ALA A 16 7.66 17.78 -10.47
CA ALA A 16 6.62 18.20 -9.54
C ALA A 16 5.92 16.98 -8.92
N ALA A 17 5.93 16.89 -7.61
CA ALA A 17 5.20 15.88 -6.85
C ALA A 17 3.69 16.05 -7.06
N CYS A 18 3.06 15.07 -7.72
CA CYS A 18 1.62 15.04 -7.92
C CYS A 18 0.95 14.43 -6.68
N GLN A 19 0.21 15.23 -5.92
CA GLN A 19 -0.68 14.75 -4.85
C GLN A 19 -2.05 14.47 -5.47
N CYS A 20 -2.39 13.19 -5.67
CA CYS A 20 -3.73 12.78 -6.10
C CYS A 20 -4.62 12.53 -4.87
N PRO A 21 -5.84 13.12 -4.78
CA PRO A 21 -6.77 12.92 -3.66
C PRO A 21 -7.34 11.51 -3.51
N SER A 22 -7.15 10.64 -4.51
CA SER A 22 -7.64 9.25 -4.52
C SER A 22 -6.66 8.21 -3.94
N GLU A 23 -5.61 8.64 -3.22
CA GLU A 23 -4.55 7.75 -2.73
C GLU A 23 -5.00 6.68 -1.74
N GLN A 24 -6.21 6.79 -1.16
CA GLN A 24 -6.63 5.81 -0.13
C GLN A 24 -7.07 4.45 -0.66
N GLN A 25 -7.27 4.28 -1.97
CA GLN A 25 -7.72 3.00 -2.54
C GLN A 25 -6.80 2.36 -3.60
N LEU A 26 -5.89 3.10 -4.23
CA LEU A 26 -5.13 2.60 -5.38
C LEU A 26 -3.60 2.66 -5.24
N CYS A 27 -3.05 3.33 -4.24
CA CYS A 27 -1.60 3.38 -4.04
C CYS A 27 -1.27 3.49 -2.54
N PRO A 28 -0.75 2.44 -1.89
CA PRO A 28 -0.39 2.50 -0.46
C PRO A 28 0.96 3.18 -0.18
N LEU A 29 1.52 3.96 -1.13
CA LEU A 29 2.82 4.61 -0.95
C LEU A 29 2.74 6.12 -1.19
N PRO A 30 3.26 6.95 -0.25
CA PRO A 30 3.45 8.38 -0.48
C PRO A 30 4.51 8.59 -1.56
N CYS A 31 4.25 9.52 -2.50
CA CYS A 31 5.25 9.99 -3.46
C CYS A 31 6.47 10.52 -2.72
N ALA A 32 7.64 9.92 -2.96
CA ALA A 32 8.90 10.35 -2.37
C ALA A 32 9.25 11.76 -2.84
N SER A 33 9.18 12.74 -1.95
CA SER A 33 9.80 14.05 -2.14
C SER A 33 11.32 13.88 -2.04
N GLY A 34 12.02 13.96 -3.17
CA GLY A 34 13.47 14.04 -3.22
C GLY A 34 13.95 15.33 -2.55
N ARG A 35 14.65 15.23 -1.44
CA ARG A 35 15.54 16.27 -0.97
C ARG A 35 16.96 15.94 -1.43
N ALA A 36 17.46 16.72 -2.36
CA ALA A 36 18.88 16.83 -2.65
C ALA A 36 19.56 17.55 -1.46
N ALA A 37 20.55 16.92 -0.86
CA ALA A 37 21.49 17.58 0.03
C ALA A 37 22.85 17.67 -0.68
N GLY A 38 23.28 18.90 -0.97
CA GLY A 38 24.60 19.21 -1.46
C GLY A 38 25.58 19.47 -0.29
N GLY A 39 26.79 19.04 -0.49
CA GLY A 39 27.98 19.83 -0.24
C GLY A 39 28.78 19.67 1.04
N GLY A 40 30.00 19.14 0.94
CA GLY A 40 31.23 19.68 1.50
C GLY A 40 31.75 19.10 2.82
N GLY A 41 32.80 18.28 2.73
CA GLY A 41 33.68 17.86 3.84
C GLY A 41 34.55 19.00 4.40
N PRO A 42 35.63 18.79 5.17
CA PRO A 42 36.45 17.60 5.37
C PRO A 42 36.80 17.26 6.85
N LEU A 43 37.37 16.08 7.06
CA LEU A 43 38.05 15.62 8.27
C LEU A 43 39.28 16.46 8.64
N PRO A 44 39.86 16.45 9.89
CA PRO A 44 40.63 15.32 10.37
C PRO A 44 40.70 15.09 11.91
N GLY A 45 41.30 14.00 12.34
CA GLY A 45 42.01 13.89 13.60
C GLY A 45 41.69 12.69 14.47
N ALA A 46 42.57 11.71 14.40
CA ALA A 46 42.71 10.62 15.36
C ALA A 46 43.14 11.12 16.76
N LEU A 47 42.75 10.38 17.82
CA LEU A 47 43.69 9.97 18.88
C LEU A 47 43.04 8.93 19.81
N SER A 48 43.81 7.93 20.06
CA SER A 48 43.88 6.83 21.01
C SER A 48 43.60 7.16 22.48
N GLY A 49 43.19 6.13 23.24
CA GLY A 49 43.36 6.07 24.71
C GLY A 49 42.37 5.14 25.40
N GLU A 50 42.72 3.89 25.57
CA GLU A 50 42.95 3.10 26.78
C GLU A 50 41.87 3.04 27.88
N SER A 51 41.36 1.82 28.08
CA SER A 51 41.39 0.93 29.28
C SER A 51 40.72 1.36 30.58
N GLY A 52 39.97 0.45 31.14
CA GLY A 52 39.51 0.29 32.53
C GLY A 52 38.06 -0.12 32.60
N GLY A 53 37.67 -1.24 32.92
CA GLY A 53 38.04 -2.19 33.93
C GLY A 53 36.96 -2.26 35.03
N VAL A 54 36.31 -3.44 35.17
CA VAL A 54 35.69 -4.03 36.40
C VAL A 54 34.38 -3.40 36.91
N GLY A 55 33.40 -4.31 37.13
CA GLY A 55 32.22 -4.03 37.93
C GLY A 55 31.04 -5.00 37.70
N GLU A 56 31.28 -6.27 37.97
CA GLU A 56 30.29 -7.32 38.16
C GLU A 56 29.51 -7.04 39.45
N LEU A 57 28.21 -6.89 39.40
CA LEU A 57 27.33 -7.03 40.56
C LEU A 57 26.07 -7.79 40.14
N ALA A 58 26.09 -9.06 40.41
CA ALA A 58 24.95 -9.94 40.47
C ALA A 58 24.06 -9.50 41.65
N ALA A 59 22.78 -9.34 41.43
CA ALA A 59 21.77 -9.28 42.47
C ALA A 59 20.85 -10.50 42.32
N GLU A 60 21.04 -11.42 43.24
CA GLU A 60 20.21 -12.61 43.47
C GLU A 60 18.81 -12.18 43.94
N VAL A 61 17.79 -12.82 43.36
CA VAL A 61 16.39 -12.75 43.80
C VAL A 61 16.13 -14.01 44.63
N PRO A 62 15.66 -13.92 45.91
CA PRO A 62 15.32 -15.09 46.72
C PRO A 62 13.98 -15.70 46.28
N PRO A 63 13.80 -17.05 46.55
CA PRO A 63 12.59 -17.78 46.21
C PRO A 63 11.44 -17.50 47.17
N PRO A 64 10.19 -17.77 46.80
CA PRO A 64 9.01 -17.55 47.64
C PRO A 64 8.91 -18.64 48.74
N GLN A 65 8.62 -18.21 49.95
CA GLN A 65 8.33 -19.07 51.09
C GLN A 65 6.88 -19.54 51.01
N GLU A 66 6.71 -20.83 51.24
CA GLU A 66 5.46 -21.52 51.49
C GLU A 66 4.99 -21.16 52.91
N GLU A 67 3.78 -20.68 53.07
CA GLU A 67 3.14 -20.57 54.40
C GLU A 67 2.12 -21.70 54.55
N GLU A 68 2.35 -22.45 55.63
CA GLU A 68 1.57 -23.60 56.06
C GLU A 68 0.21 -23.18 56.65
N GLU A 69 -0.80 -24.00 56.37
CA GLU A 69 -2.13 -23.94 56.96
C GLU A 69 -2.11 -24.33 58.43
N GLU A 70 -2.60 -23.51 59.34
CA GLU A 70 -3.00 -23.92 60.72
C GLU A 70 -4.54 -23.87 60.85
N GLU A 71 -5.10 -25.06 61.08
CA GLU A 71 -6.46 -25.28 61.55
C GLU A 71 -6.59 -24.81 63.03
N GLY A 72 -7.63 -24.09 63.34
CA GLY A 72 -7.95 -23.66 64.72
C GLY A 72 -9.45 -23.41 64.97
N ASN A 73 -10.11 -24.44 65.42
CA ASN A 73 -11.35 -24.61 66.18
C ASN A 73 -12.20 -23.36 66.58
N GLU A 74 -13.49 -23.54 66.28
CA GLU A 74 -14.64 -22.85 66.93
C GLU A 74 -14.66 -22.99 68.45
N PRO A 75 -15.35 -22.03 69.15
CA PRO A 75 -16.64 -22.45 69.75
C PRO A 75 -17.77 -21.38 69.68
N ASP A 76 -18.89 -21.92 69.35
CA ASP A 76 -20.29 -21.75 69.78
C ASP A 76 -20.59 -20.58 70.75
N ARG A 77 -21.46 -19.64 70.31
CA ARG A 77 -22.37 -18.87 71.20
C ARG A 77 -23.64 -18.41 70.49
N GLN A 78 -24.71 -18.83 71.10
CA GLN A 78 -26.14 -18.66 70.81
C GLN A 78 -26.61 -17.20 70.70
N GLU A 79 -27.68 -17.06 69.94
CA GLU A 79 -28.55 -15.93 69.72
C GLU A 79 -29.14 -15.25 70.98
N PRO A 80 -29.69 -14.04 70.80
CA PRO A 80 -31.16 -13.99 70.85
C PRO A 80 -31.79 -13.14 69.71
N LEU A 81 -32.97 -13.60 69.35
CA LEU A 81 -34.00 -12.99 68.52
C LEU A 81 -34.39 -11.61 69.05
N GLU A 82 -34.46 -10.62 68.18
CA GLU A 82 -35.44 -9.56 68.19
C GLU A 82 -35.94 -9.21 66.80
N ASN A 83 -37.20 -9.11 66.67
CA ASN A 83 -38.02 -8.90 65.48
C ASN A 83 -38.29 -7.39 65.20
N PRO A 84 -39.02 -6.99 64.21
CA PRO A 84 -38.58 -6.24 63.05
C PRO A 84 -39.11 -4.80 63.08
N SER A 85 -38.36 -3.88 62.57
CA SER A 85 -38.96 -2.60 62.19
C SER A 85 -38.49 -2.21 60.77
N GLU A 86 -39.51 -1.92 60.00
CA GLU A 86 -39.48 -1.28 58.69
C GLU A 86 -38.41 -0.21 58.59
N CYS A 87 -37.59 -0.27 57.59
CA CYS A 87 -37.33 0.93 56.75
C CYS A 87 -36.45 0.63 55.53
N CYS A 88 -36.74 1.36 54.50
CA CYS A 88 -35.92 1.56 53.29
C CYS A 88 -35.95 0.43 52.24
N ARG A 89 -36.99 0.48 51.46
CA ARG A 89 -36.86 0.17 50.02
C ARG A 89 -35.87 1.17 49.42
N GLU A 90 -34.59 0.88 49.47
CA GLU A 90 -33.64 1.49 48.55
C GLU A 90 -34.02 0.97 47.14
N SER A 91 -34.53 1.88 46.33
CA SER A 91 -34.68 1.67 44.91
C SER A 91 -33.32 1.27 44.34
N LEU A 92 -33.16 -0.01 44.04
CA LEU A 92 -32.08 -0.52 43.22
C LEU A 92 -32.16 0.24 41.89
N GLN A 93 -31.47 1.36 41.79
CA GLN A 93 -31.19 1.96 40.50
C GLN A 93 -30.43 0.89 39.70
N PRO A 94 -30.86 0.56 38.51
CA PRO A 94 -30.11 -0.37 37.67
C PRO A 94 -28.69 0.19 37.55
N LEU A 95 -27.70 -0.58 37.99
CA LEU A 95 -26.28 -0.27 37.77
C LEU A 95 -26.10 0.07 36.30
N PRO A 96 -25.36 1.12 35.96
CA PRO A 96 -25.09 1.46 34.56
C PRO A 96 -24.53 0.21 33.86
N PRO A 97 -24.97 -0.08 32.64
CA PRO A 97 -24.58 -1.30 31.94
C PRO A 97 -23.06 -1.36 31.85
N ASP A 98 -22.45 -2.34 32.49
CA ASP A 98 -20.99 -2.57 32.45
C ASP A 98 -20.65 -3.23 31.13
N ILE A 99 -19.71 -2.65 30.40
CA ILE A 99 -19.19 -3.19 29.12
C ILE A 99 -18.66 -4.63 29.29
N ASN A 100 -18.20 -5.00 30.50
CA ASN A 100 -17.71 -6.35 30.79
C ASN A 100 -18.81 -7.41 30.84
N GLN A 101 -20.08 -7.01 30.87
CA GLN A 101 -21.23 -7.92 30.77
C GLN A 101 -21.50 -8.34 29.32
N LEU A 102 -20.88 -7.70 28.34
CA LEU A 102 -21.00 -8.08 26.94
C LEU A 102 -20.34 -9.44 26.68
N PRO A 103 -20.96 -10.29 25.83
CA PRO A 103 -20.32 -11.53 25.40
C PRO A 103 -18.90 -11.29 24.83
N PRO A 104 -17.94 -12.21 25.05
CA PRO A 104 -16.57 -12.07 24.54
C PRO A 104 -16.51 -11.78 23.04
N SER A 105 -17.42 -12.38 22.24
CA SER A 105 -17.51 -12.17 20.80
C SER A 105 -17.84 -10.71 20.42
N ILE A 106 -18.65 -10.04 21.22
CA ILE A 106 -18.98 -8.63 21.01
C ILE A 106 -17.79 -7.73 21.41
N LEU A 107 -17.12 -8.03 22.53
CA LEU A 107 -15.92 -7.32 22.95
C LEU A 107 -14.78 -7.48 21.93
N LEU A 108 -14.54 -8.69 21.42
CA LEU A 108 -13.59 -8.92 20.33
C LEU A 108 -13.95 -8.09 19.08
N LYS A 109 -15.23 -7.99 18.74
CA LYS A 109 -15.69 -7.15 17.63
C LYS A 109 -15.46 -5.67 17.89
N ILE A 110 -15.68 -5.18 19.10
CA ILE A 110 -15.35 -3.81 19.50
C ILE A 110 -13.83 -3.59 19.39
N PHE A 111 -13.02 -4.48 19.95
CA PHE A 111 -11.56 -4.38 19.93
C PHE A 111 -10.96 -4.53 18.53
N SER A 112 -11.67 -5.16 17.60
CA SER A 112 -11.24 -5.24 16.20
C SER A 112 -11.20 -3.87 15.50
N ASN A 113 -11.91 -2.87 16.02
CA ASN A 113 -11.88 -1.50 15.51
C ASN A 113 -10.74 -0.66 16.10
N LEU A 114 -10.04 -1.16 17.12
CA LEU A 114 -8.88 -0.50 17.69
C LEU A 114 -7.63 -0.78 16.86
N SER A 115 -6.78 0.21 16.69
CA SER A 115 -5.45 0.03 16.13
C SER A 115 -4.60 -0.89 17.02
N LEU A 116 -3.51 -1.42 16.48
CA LEU A 116 -2.57 -2.24 17.25
C LEU A 116 -2.05 -1.50 18.49
N ASN A 117 -1.75 -0.20 18.37
CA ASN A 117 -1.29 0.62 19.50
C ASN A 117 -2.37 0.77 20.57
N GLU A 118 -3.60 1.09 20.19
CA GLU A 118 -4.71 1.24 21.14
C GLU A 118 -5.00 -0.07 21.88
N ARG A 119 -4.93 -1.22 21.16
CA ARG A 119 -5.08 -2.52 21.80
C ARG A 119 -3.96 -2.82 22.79
N CYS A 120 -2.69 -2.63 22.36
CA CYS A 120 -1.53 -3.04 23.17
C CYS A 120 -1.15 -2.03 24.25
N LEU A 121 -1.40 -0.73 24.06
CA LEU A 121 -0.94 0.32 24.96
C LEU A 121 -2.07 0.99 25.77
N SER A 122 -3.33 0.64 25.50
CA SER A 122 -4.48 1.19 26.18
C SER A 122 -5.44 0.09 26.64
N ALA A 123 -6.10 -0.60 25.73
CA ALA A 123 -7.13 -1.59 26.09
C ALA A 123 -6.56 -2.76 26.92
N SER A 124 -5.37 -3.27 26.57
CA SER A 124 -4.74 -4.37 27.32
C SER A 124 -4.30 -4.01 28.75
N LEU A 125 -4.25 -2.73 29.09
CA LEU A 125 -3.85 -2.24 30.41
C LEU A 125 -5.03 -1.99 31.34
N VAL A 126 -6.26 -2.12 30.86
CA VAL A 126 -7.49 -1.81 31.64
C VAL A 126 -7.71 -2.87 32.73
N CYS A 127 -7.71 -4.14 32.38
CA CYS A 127 -7.84 -5.25 33.33
C CYS A 127 -7.33 -6.56 32.68
N LYS A 128 -7.15 -7.63 33.51
CA LYS A 128 -6.67 -8.93 33.04
C LYS A 128 -7.57 -9.52 31.94
N TYR A 129 -8.88 -9.40 32.09
CA TYR A 129 -9.85 -9.90 31.09
C TYR A 129 -9.67 -9.20 29.73
N TRP A 130 -9.53 -7.87 29.70
CA TRP A 130 -9.27 -7.12 28.47
C TRP A 130 -7.89 -7.41 27.89
N HIS A 131 -6.89 -7.59 28.75
CA HIS A 131 -5.56 -8.02 28.35
C HIS A 131 -5.63 -9.34 27.58
N ASP A 132 -6.31 -10.35 28.14
CA ASP A 132 -6.45 -11.67 27.52
C ASP A 132 -7.22 -11.60 26.21
N LEU A 133 -8.29 -10.78 26.15
CA LEU A 133 -9.01 -10.52 24.89
C LEU A 133 -8.12 -9.84 23.84
N CYS A 134 -7.26 -8.90 24.22
CA CYS A 134 -6.33 -8.24 23.30
C CYS A 134 -5.26 -9.17 22.75
N LEU A 135 -4.97 -10.27 23.46
CA LEU A 135 -4.07 -11.33 23.02
C LEU A 135 -4.75 -12.41 22.17
N ASP A 136 -6.06 -12.29 21.91
CA ASP A 136 -6.78 -13.24 21.09
C ASP A 136 -6.14 -13.40 19.71
N PHE A 137 -6.01 -14.64 19.24
CA PHE A 137 -5.31 -14.98 17.99
C PHE A 137 -5.92 -14.31 16.74
N HIS A 138 -7.19 -13.94 16.78
CA HIS A 138 -7.84 -13.24 15.66
C HIS A 138 -7.17 -11.90 15.35
N PHE A 139 -6.65 -11.20 16.35
CA PHE A 139 -5.96 -9.93 16.18
C PHE A 139 -4.54 -10.05 15.63
N TRP A 140 -3.96 -11.24 15.66
CA TRP A 140 -2.61 -11.52 15.20
C TRP A 140 -2.59 -12.20 13.82
N LYS A 141 -3.76 -12.48 13.25
CA LYS A 141 -3.88 -13.06 11.93
C LYS A 141 -3.44 -12.10 10.82
N GLN A 142 -3.72 -10.80 11.00
CA GLN A 142 -3.33 -9.72 10.08
C GLN A 142 -2.53 -8.69 10.87
N LEU A 143 -1.25 -8.56 10.55
CA LEU A 143 -0.31 -7.78 11.34
C LEU A 143 0.32 -6.66 10.51
N ASP A 144 0.00 -5.42 10.87
CA ASP A 144 0.66 -4.24 10.31
C ASP A 144 1.69 -3.69 11.31
N LEU A 145 2.96 -3.91 10.98
CA LEU A 145 4.13 -3.42 11.72
C LEU A 145 4.81 -2.25 11.00
N SER A 146 4.22 -1.70 9.95
CA SER A 146 4.86 -0.69 9.11
C SER A 146 5.29 0.55 9.91
N ASN A 147 6.39 1.17 9.46
CA ASN A 147 6.99 2.38 10.04
C ASN A 147 7.47 2.24 11.51
N ARG A 148 7.63 1.02 12.03
CA ARG A 148 8.07 0.78 13.41
C ARG A 148 9.53 0.41 13.46
N GLN A 149 10.37 1.33 13.92
CA GLN A 149 11.82 1.12 14.01
C GLN A 149 12.21 0.15 15.14
N GLN A 150 11.33 -0.12 16.08
CA GLN A 150 11.52 -1.08 17.16
C GLN A 150 11.38 -2.54 16.69
N VAL A 151 10.86 -2.76 15.47
CA VAL A 151 10.73 -4.11 14.92
C VAL A 151 12.10 -4.60 14.47
N THR A 152 12.59 -5.64 15.16
CA THR A 152 13.84 -6.33 14.88
C THR A 152 13.58 -7.79 14.52
N ASP A 153 14.60 -8.51 14.11
CA ASP A 153 14.48 -9.93 13.80
C ASP A 153 14.04 -10.74 15.02
N GLU A 154 14.55 -10.43 16.23
CA GLU A 154 14.15 -11.10 17.48
C GLU A 154 12.67 -10.85 17.81
N LEU A 155 12.18 -9.64 17.55
CA LEU A 155 10.76 -9.33 17.76
C LEU A 155 9.88 -10.10 16.79
N LEU A 156 10.24 -10.17 15.51
CA LEU A 156 9.53 -11.00 14.52
C LEU A 156 9.52 -12.46 14.90
N GLU A 157 10.65 -12.99 15.39
CA GLU A 157 10.73 -14.36 15.88
C GLU A 157 9.80 -14.60 17.08
N LYS A 158 9.77 -13.70 18.06
CA LYS A 158 8.87 -13.79 19.22
C LYS A 158 7.40 -13.76 18.79
N ILE A 159 7.04 -12.87 17.87
CA ILE A 159 5.68 -12.77 17.32
C ILE A 159 5.30 -14.06 16.58
N ALA A 160 6.14 -14.53 15.67
CA ALA A 160 5.88 -15.74 14.89
C ALA A 160 5.82 -17.00 15.76
N SER A 161 6.58 -17.05 16.86
CA SER A 161 6.55 -18.16 17.81
C SER A 161 5.24 -18.24 18.60
N ARG A 162 4.64 -17.08 18.89
CA ARG A 162 3.36 -16.98 19.62
C ARG A 162 2.15 -17.14 18.72
N SER A 163 2.25 -16.74 17.44
CA SER A 163 1.13 -16.68 16.51
C SER A 163 1.53 -17.28 15.16
N GLN A 164 1.47 -18.61 15.05
CA GLN A 164 1.82 -19.33 13.82
C GLN A 164 0.74 -19.21 12.71
N ASN A 165 -0.42 -18.64 13.02
CA ASN A 165 -1.55 -18.44 12.10
C ASN A 165 -1.58 -17.05 11.43
N ILE A 166 -0.47 -16.33 11.44
CA ILE A 166 -0.33 -15.08 10.70
C ILE A 166 -0.56 -15.38 9.22
N SER A 167 -1.60 -14.77 8.65
CA SER A 167 -1.95 -14.87 7.24
C SER A 167 -1.57 -13.64 6.42
N GLU A 168 -1.36 -12.50 7.08
CA GLU A 168 -0.96 -11.25 6.45
C GLU A 168 0.03 -10.50 7.34
N ILE A 169 1.11 -10.03 6.74
CA ILE A 169 2.09 -9.19 7.42
C ILE A 169 2.54 -8.03 6.54
N ASN A 170 2.65 -6.85 7.14
CA ASN A 170 3.24 -5.66 6.56
C ASN A 170 4.39 -5.18 7.46
N ILE A 171 5.62 -5.24 6.94
CA ILE A 171 6.86 -4.79 7.60
C ILE A 171 7.50 -3.60 6.86
N SER A 172 6.73 -2.87 6.08
CA SER A 172 7.25 -1.72 5.33
C SER A 172 7.92 -0.71 6.25
N ASP A 173 9.05 -0.16 5.81
CA ASP A 173 9.89 0.78 6.59
C ASP A 173 10.44 0.24 7.92
N CYS A 174 10.38 -1.06 8.19
CA CYS A 174 11.06 -1.68 9.33
C CYS A 174 12.55 -1.85 9.01
N ARG A 175 13.36 -0.83 9.28
CA ARG A 175 14.76 -0.77 8.85
C ARG A 175 15.69 -1.74 9.58
N ASN A 176 15.26 -2.26 10.74
CA ASN A 176 16.03 -3.20 11.58
C ASN A 176 15.64 -4.66 11.34
N VAL A 177 14.81 -4.91 10.31
CA VAL A 177 14.47 -6.27 9.87
C VAL A 177 15.39 -6.69 8.74
N SER A 178 16.04 -7.84 8.90
CA SER A 178 16.91 -8.48 7.91
C SER A 178 16.28 -9.73 7.28
N ASP A 179 16.98 -10.33 6.34
CA ASP A 179 16.59 -11.61 5.76
C ASP A 179 16.36 -12.70 6.83
N SER A 180 17.15 -12.69 7.92
CA SER A 180 17.04 -13.68 9.01
C SER A 180 15.67 -13.65 9.69
N GLY A 181 15.17 -12.46 10.02
CA GLY A 181 13.84 -12.31 10.64
C GLY A 181 12.71 -12.78 9.72
N VAL A 182 12.80 -12.47 8.42
CA VAL A 182 11.81 -12.93 7.44
C VAL A 182 11.89 -14.44 7.21
N CYS A 183 13.07 -15.03 7.20
CA CYS A 183 13.24 -16.49 7.09
C CYS A 183 12.57 -17.22 8.25
N VAL A 184 12.78 -16.76 9.49
CA VAL A 184 12.15 -17.34 10.69
C VAL A 184 10.64 -17.16 10.65
N LEU A 185 10.15 -15.98 10.26
CA LEU A 185 8.72 -15.73 10.10
C LEU A 185 8.10 -16.70 9.08
N ALA A 186 8.69 -16.83 7.90
CA ALA A 186 8.18 -17.71 6.85
C ALA A 186 8.14 -19.17 7.30
N PHE A 187 9.18 -19.63 7.98
CA PHE A 187 9.25 -20.99 8.52
C PHE A 187 8.16 -21.27 9.57
N LYS A 188 7.93 -20.32 10.49
CA LYS A 188 6.93 -20.48 11.56
C LYS A 188 5.49 -20.23 11.13
N CYS A 189 5.28 -19.48 10.04
CA CYS A 189 3.95 -19.09 9.53
C CYS A 189 3.72 -19.58 8.10
N PRO A 190 3.67 -20.89 7.82
CA PRO A 190 3.50 -21.41 6.45
C PRO A 190 2.14 -21.09 5.82
N GLY A 191 1.16 -20.67 6.64
CA GLY A 191 -0.16 -20.19 6.18
C GLY A 191 -0.19 -18.76 5.71
N LEU A 192 0.96 -18.09 5.51
CA LEU A 192 1.02 -16.71 5.05
C LEU A 192 0.45 -16.58 3.64
N LEU A 193 -0.53 -15.67 3.49
CA LEU A 193 -1.20 -15.37 2.22
C LEU A 193 -0.76 -14.03 1.63
N ARG A 194 -0.37 -13.08 2.46
CA ARG A 194 -0.02 -11.71 2.04
C ARG A 194 1.25 -11.23 2.74
N TYR A 195 2.23 -10.87 1.93
CA TYR A 195 3.52 -10.33 2.38
C TYR A 195 3.76 -8.96 1.78
N THR A 196 3.98 -7.97 2.64
CA THR A 196 4.26 -6.59 2.24
C THR A 196 5.52 -6.07 2.94
N ALA A 197 6.49 -5.57 2.14
CA ALA A 197 7.78 -5.10 2.64
C ALA A 197 8.37 -4.03 1.70
N TYR A 198 7.94 -2.78 1.89
CA TYR A 198 8.51 -1.65 1.16
C TYR A 198 9.66 -1.02 1.92
N ARG A 199 10.67 -0.52 1.21
CA ARG A 199 11.80 0.24 1.78
C ARG A 199 12.56 -0.46 2.90
N CYS A 200 12.56 -1.79 2.89
CA CYS A 200 13.34 -2.63 3.80
C CYS A 200 14.70 -2.92 3.18
N LYS A 201 15.67 -2.03 3.37
CA LYS A 201 16.97 -2.05 2.66
C LYS A 201 17.88 -3.24 2.99
N GLN A 202 17.62 -3.94 4.09
CA GLN A 202 18.40 -5.12 4.48
C GLN A 202 17.90 -6.41 3.81
N LEU A 203 16.68 -6.37 3.22
CA LEU A 203 16.10 -7.53 2.56
C LEU A 203 16.69 -7.75 1.16
N SER A 204 16.82 -9.02 0.80
CA SER A 204 17.35 -9.48 -0.47
C SER A 204 16.52 -10.63 -1.05
N ASP A 205 17.01 -11.28 -2.09
CA ASP A 205 16.41 -12.50 -2.65
C ASP A 205 16.19 -13.58 -1.58
N THR A 206 17.05 -13.67 -0.55
CA THR A 206 16.96 -14.66 0.51
C THR A 206 15.61 -14.61 1.23
N SER A 207 15.12 -13.41 1.55
CA SER A 207 13.80 -13.25 2.18
C SER A 207 12.66 -13.73 1.29
N ILE A 208 12.69 -13.37 0.00
CA ILE A 208 11.66 -13.76 -0.97
C ILE A 208 11.70 -15.26 -1.25
N ILE A 209 12.90 -15.86 -1.35
CA ILE A 209 13.09 -17.30 -1.52
C ILE A 209 12.52 -18.07 -0.32
N ALA A 210 12.77 -17.58 0.90
CA ALA A 210 12.24 -18.19 2.11
C ALA A 210 10.69 -18.13 2.13
N VAL A 211 10.10 -16.96 1.87
CA VAL A 211 8.64 -16.79 1.82
C VAL A 211 8.04 -17.67 0.72
N ALA A 212 8.61 -17.70 -0.47
CA ALA A 212 8.12 -18.54 -1.57
C ALA A 212 8.19 -20.05 -1.26
N SER A 213 9.25 -20.48 -0.57
CA SER A 213 9.49 -21.89 -0.28
C SER A 213 8.66 -22.42 0.86
N GLN A 214 8.39 -21.59 1.88
CA GLN A 214 7.66 -21.99 3.09
C GLN A 214 6.17 -21.69 3.01
N CYS A 215 5.75 -20.70 2.16
CA CYS A 215 4.36 -20.24 2.10
C CYS A 215 3.74 -20.47 0.70
N PRO A 216 3.45 -21.73 0.30
CA PRO A 216 3.00 -22.06 -1.06
C PRO A 216 1.62 -21.50 -1.42
N LEU A 217 0.81 -21.12 -0.42
CA LEU A 217 -0.53 -20.54 -0.59
C LEU A 217 -0.51 -19.02 -0.75
N LEU A 218 0.68 -18.42 -0.89
CA LEU A 218 0.87 -16.98 -1.00
C LEU A 218 0.07 -16.41 -2.19
N GLN A 219 -0.72 -15.38 -1.90
CA GLN A 219 -1.61 -14.73 -2.87
C GLN A 219 -1.17 -13.32 -3.22
N LYS A 220 -0.45 -12.64 -2.32
CA LYS A 220 -0.03 -11.26 -2.49
C LYS A 220 1.41 -11.06 -2.06
N VAL A 221 2.22 -10.45 -2.95
CA VAL A 221 3.59 -10.03 -2.66
C VAL A 221 3.76 -8.59 -3.11
N HIS A 222 3.92 -7.70 -2.14
CA HIS A 222 4.17 -6.29 -2.37
C HIS A 222 5.54 -5.91 -1.80
N VAL A 223 6.51 -5.74 -2.67
CA VAL A 223 7.89 -5.38 -2.32
C VAL A 223 8.31 -4.22 -3.19
N GLY A 224 8.94 -3.24 -2.61
CA GLY A 224 9.37 -2.08 -3.36
C GLY A 224 10.54 -1.37 -2.72
N ASN A 225 11.30 -0.64 -3.54
CA ASN A 225 12.46 0.10 -3.13
C ASN A 225 13.48 -0.79 -2.38
N GLN A 226 13.79 -1.94 -3.02
CA GLN A 226 14.77 -2.91 -2.53
C GLN A 226 15.86 -3.13 -3.58
N ASP A 227 17.06 -2.65 -3.28
CA ASP A 227 18.19 -2.63 -4.23
C ASP A 227 18.87 -4.02 -4.38
N ARG A 228 18.54 -4.96 -3.48
CA ARG A 228 19.14 -6.30 -3.40
C ARG A 228 18.24 -7.40 -3.95
N LEU A 229 17.00 -7.06 -4.36
CA LEU A 229 16.07 -7.99 -4.99
C LEU A 229 16.36 -8.10 -6.49
N THR A 230 16.51 -9.33 -6.98
CA THR A 230 16.83 -9.67 -8.37
C THR A 230 15.86 -10.70 -8.93
N ASP A 231 16.09 -11.13 -10.17
CA ASP A 231 15.30 -12.18 -10.81
C ASP A 231 15.39 -13.54 -10.10
N GLU A 232 16.44 -13.79 -9.30
CA GLU A 232 16.57 -15.05 -8.55
C GLU A 232 15.45 -15.22 -7.50
N GLY A 233 15.10 -14.16 -6.78
CA GLY A 233 13.93 -14.17 -5.88
C GLY A 233 12.63 -14.47 -6.62
N LEU A 234 12.46 -13.88 -7.82
CA LEU A 234 11.26 -14.06 -8.63
C LEU A 234 11.14 -15.45 -9.24
N LYS A 235 12.25 -16.11 -9.56
CA LYS A 235 12.26 -17.50 -10.03
C LYS A 235 11.60 -18.44 -9.02
N GLN A 236 11.88 -18.24 -7.75
CA GLN A 236 11.26 -19.06 -6.68
C GLN A 236 9.76 -18.74 -6.51
N LEU A 237 9.38 -17.47 -6.56
CA LEU A 237 7.95 -17.08 -6.53
C LEU A 237 7.18 -17.73 -7.68
N GLY A 238 7.65 -17.59 -8.92
CA GLY A 238 7.00 -18.15 -10.10
C GLY A 238 6.95 -19.68 -10.11
N SER A 239 7.93 -20.36 -9.49
CA SER A 239 7.96 -21.82 -9.41
C SER A 239 7.08 -22.38 -8.30
N LYS A 240 7.00 -21.74 -7.13
CA LYS A 240 6.38 -22.25 -5.91
C LYS A 240 4.98 -21.70 -5.62
N CYS A 241 4.73 -20.40 -5.89
CA CYS A 241 3.51 -19.71 -5.46
C CYS A 241 2.45 -19.69 -6.57
N LYS A 242 1.76 -20.81 -6.81
CA LYS A 242 0.75 -20.95 -7.87
C LYS A 242 -0.57 -20.25 -7.60
N GLU A 243 -0.80 -19.84 -6.35
CA GLU A 243 -2.00 -19.11 -5.91
C GLU A 243 -1.80 -17.59 -5.95
N LEU A 244 -0.68 -17.09 -6.49
CA LEU A 244 -0.35 -15.68 -6.53
C LEU A 244 -1.31 -14.91 -7.45
N LYS A 245 -1.92 -13.86 -6.89
CA LYS A 245 -2.95 -13.03 -7.53
C LYS A 245 -2.55 -11.56 -7.67
N ASP A 246 -1.67 -11.07 -6.79
CA ASP A 246 -1.35 -9.65 -6.68
C ASP A 246 0.16 -9.48 -6.45
N ILE A 247 0.83 -8.82 -7.39
CA ILE A 247 2.25 -8.48 -7.28
C ILE A 247 2.50 -7.00 -7.45
N HIS A 248 3.42 -6.46 -6.64
CA HIS A 248 3.93 -5.12 -6.77
C HIS A 248 5.45 -5.12 -6.52
N PHE A 249 6.21 -4.73 -7.56
CA PHE A 249 7.67 -4.62 -7.53
C PHE A 249 8.11 -3.23 -8.01
N GLY A 250 7.80 -2.18 -7.24
CA GLY A 250 8.19 -0.81 -7.58
C GLY A 250 9.61 -0.49 -7.16
N GLN A 251 10.38 0.19 -8.02
CA GLN A 251 11.75 0.63 -7.72
C GLN A 251 12.70 -0.49 -7.25
N CYS A 252 12.56 -1.68 -7.84
CA CYS A 252 13.47 -2.80 -7.68
C CYS A 252 14.32 -2.91 -8.95
N TYR A 253 15.36 -2.10 -9.05
CA TYR A 253 16.09 -1.79 -10.29
C TYR A 253 16.85 -2.96 -10.93
N LYS A 254 16.99 -4.09 -10.23
CA LYS A 254 17.65 -5.31 -10.73
C LYS A 254 16.68 -6.37 -11.25
N ILE A 255 15.37 -6.12 -11.17
CA ILE A 255 14.35 -6.97 -11.76
C ILE A 255 14.27 -6.67 -13.26
N SER A 256 14.30 -7.71 -14.06
CA SER A 256 14.27 -7.64 -15.52
C SER A 256 13.10 -8.42 -16.15
N ASP A 257 13.03 -8.40 -17.46
CA ASP A 257 12.07 -9.19 -18.25
C ASP A 257 12.19 -10.70 -17.98
N GLU A 258 13.37 -11.21 -17.62
CA GLU A 258 13.56 -12.62 -17.31
C GLU A 258 12.72 -13.02 -16.08
N GLY A 259 12.88 -12.30 -14.97
CA GLY A 259 12.11 -12.55 -13.74
C GLY A 259 10.61 -12.36 -13.95
N MET A 260 10.20 -11.31 -14.67
CA MET A 260 8.80 -11.04 -14.97
C MET A 260 8.17 -12.14 -15.85
N THR A 261 8.88 -12.63 -16.85
CA THR A 261 8.41 -13.71 -17.71
C THR A 261 8.22 -15.01 -16.92
N ILE A 262 9.12 -15.31 -15.98
CA ILE A 262 8.99 -16.49 -15.12
C ILE A 262 7.74 -16.37 -14.21
N ILE A 263 7.50 -15.21 -13.64
CA ILE A 263 6.27 -14.93 -12.86
C ILE A 263 5.03 -15.10 -13.75
N ALA A 264 5.00 -14.51 -14.97
CA ALA A 264 3.87 -14.60 -15.88
C ALA A 264 3.53 -16.06 -16.24
N LYS A 265 4.55 -16.87 -16.55
CA LYS A 265 4.38 -18.30 -16.89
C LYS A 265 4.03 -19.16 -15.68
N GLY A 266 4.49 -18.77 -14.49
CA GLY A 266 4.34 -19.56 -13.28
C GLY A 266 3.07 -19.28 -12.48
N CYS A 267 2.53 -18.06 -12.53
CA CYS A 267 1.44 -17.57 -11.70
C CYS A 267 0.21 -17.19 -12.55
N LEU A 268 -0.49 -18.19 -13.08
CA LEU A 268 -1.57 -18.02 -14.06
C LEU A 268 -2.84 -17.37 -13.49
N LYS A 269 -2.96 -17.28 -12.15
CA LYS A 269 -4.10 -16.67 -11.44
C LYS A 269 -3.89 -15.19 -11.12
N LEU A 270 -2.87 -14.55 -11.73
CA LEU A 270 -2.60 -13.13 -11.49
C LEU A 270 -3.75 -12.26 -11.96
N GLN A 271 -4.21 -11.40 -11.06
CA GLN A 271 -5.27 -10.41 -11.26
C GLN A 271 -4.74 -8.98 -11.22
N ARG A 272 -3.63 -8.75 -10.52
CA ARG A 272 -3.03 -7.43 -10.34
C ARG A 272 -1.52 -7.48 -10.49
N ILE A 273 -1.00 -6.62 -11.35
CA ILE A 273 0.44 -6.39 -11.48
C ILE A 273 0.72 -4.89 -11.45
N TYR A 274 1.71 -4.48 -10.67
CA TYR A 274 2.17 -3.11 -10.64
C TYR A 274 3.68 -3.04 -10.57
N MET A 275 4.26 -2.37 -11.57
CA MET A 275 5.68 -2.12 -11.69
C MET A 275 5.90 -0.60 -11.75
N GLN A 276 6.90 -0.11 -11.05
CA GLN A 276 7.20 1.31 -11.03
C GLN A 276 8.69 1.55 -11.22
N GLU A 277 9.06 2.37 -12.21
CA GLU A 277 10.43 2.82 -12.46
C GLU A 277 11.48 1.70 -12.62
N ASN A 278 11.05 0.50 -12.99
CA ASN A 278 11.93 -0.64 -13.25
C ASN A 278 12.38 -0.59 -14.72
N LYS A 279 13.55 -0.02 -14.97
CA LYS A 279 14.06 0.23 -16.33
C LYS A 279 14.46 -1.01 -17.13
N LEU A 280 14.65 -2.16 -16.49
CA LEU A 280 14.90 -3.44 -17.12
C LEU A 280 13.61 -4.21 -17.49
N VAL A 281 12.45 -3.65 -17.11
CA VAL A 281 11.12 -4.16 -17.48
C VAL A 281 10.69 -3.46 -18.76
N THR A 282 10.51 -4.23 -19.83
CA THR A 282 10.25 -3.75 -21.19
C THR A 282 8.97 -4.37 -21.78
N ASP A 283 8.77 -4.18 -23.08
CA ASP A 283 7.66 -4.75 -23.85
C ASP A 283 7.57 -6.28 -23.74
N HIS A 284 8.69 -6.97 -23.50
CA HIS A 284 8.71 -8.42 -23.33
C HIS A 284 7.93 -8.86 -22.09
N SER A 285 8.07 -8.14 -20.98
CA SER A 285 7.27 -8.40 -19.77
C SER A 285 5.79 -8.20 -20.03
N VAL A 286 5.40 -7.09 -20.66
CA VAL A 286 3.99 -6.78 -20.96
C VAL A 286 3.36 -7.87 -21.82
N LYS A 287 4.06 -8.27 -22.87
CA LYS A 287 3.64 -9.36 -23.75
C LYS A 287 3.47 -10.68 -22.99
N ALA A 288 4.44 -11.05 -22.15
CA ALA A 288 4.38 -12.29 -21.37
C ALA A 288 3.15 -12.32 -20.43
N PHE A 289 2.84 -11.22 -19.75
CA PHE A 289 1.65 -11.13 -18.90
C PHE A 289 0.36 -11.18 -19.72
N ALA A 290 0.29 -10.50 -20.84
CA ALA A 290 -0.89 -10.52 -21.71
C ALA A 290 -1.17 -11.92 -22.29
N GLU A 291 -0.14 -12.73 -22.53
CA GLU A 291 -0.25 -14.09 -23.08
C GLU A 291 -0.58 -15.14 -22.02
N HIS A 292 -0.06 -15.01 -20.80
CA HIS A 292 -0.13 -16.07 -19.80
C HIS A 292 -1.09 -15.79 -18.64
N CYS A 293 -1.50 -14.53 -18.41
CA CYS A 293 -2.33 -14.15 -17.25
C CYS A 293 -3.70 -13.57 -17.68
N PRO A 294 -4.63 -14.39 -18.17
CA PRO A 294 -5.92 -13.91 -18.72
C PRO A 294 -6.87 -13.32 -17.68
N GLU A 295 -6.63 -13.57 -16.36
CA GLU A 295 -7.43 -13.04 -15.27
C GLU A 295 -7.03 -11.62 -14.85
N LEU A 296 -6.05 -11.01 -15.52
CA LEU A 296 -5.57 -9.67 -15.17
C LEU A 296 -6.68 -8.63 -15.29
N GLN A 297 -6.88 -7.91 -14.18
CA GLN A 297 -7.84 -6.83 -14.00
C GLN A 297 -7.16 -5.48 -13.80
N TYR A 298 -6.04 -5.47 -13.11
CA TYR A 298 -5.24 -4.28 -12.85
C TYR A 298 -3.82 -4.46 -13.41
N VAL A 299 -3.39 -3.53 -14.26
CA VAL A 299 -2.05 -3.51 -14.86
C VAL A 299 -1.44 -2.12 -14.73
N GLY A 300 -0.23 -2.03 -14.19
CA GLY A 300 0.52 -0.79 -14.09
C GLY A 300 2.00 -0.98 -14.42
N PHE A 301 2.53 -0.10 -15.30
CA PHE A 301 3.94 -0.06 -15.69
C PHE A 301 4.53 1.35 -15.61
N MET A 302 4.17 2.10 -14.59
CA MET A 302 4.58 3.49 -14.41
C MET A 302 6.10 3.66 -14.56
N GLY A 303 6.53 4.48 -15.51
CA GLY A 303 7.94 4.84 -15.68
C GLY A 303 8.88 3.69 -16.04
N CYS A 304 8.37 2.51 -16.42
CA CYS A 304 9.15 1.40 -16.96
C CYS A 304 9.60 1.68 -18.40
N SER A 305 10.53 0.86 -18.96
CA SER A 305 10.98 0.97 -20.35
C SER A 305 10.03 0.26 -21.33
N VAL A 306 8.74 0.53 -21.17
CA VAL A 306 7.65 -0.03 -21.99
C VAL A 306 7.28 0.97 -23.07
N THR A 307 6.92 0.48 -24.25
CA THR A 307 6.49 1.28 -25.40
C THR A 307 5.08 0.88 -25.88
N SER A 308 4.57 1.59 -26.88
CA SER A 308 3.31 1.23 -27.54
C SER A 308 3.30 -0.20 -28.07
N LYS A 309 4.47 -0.74 -28.51
CA LYS A 309 4.58 -2.11 -29.02
C LYS A 309 4.30 -3.17 -27.94
N GLY A 310 4.66 -2.88 -26.70
CA GLY A 310 4.32 -3.76 -25.58
C GLY A 310 2.88 -3.55 -25.12
N VAL A 311 2.51 -2.28 -24.92
CA VAL A 311 1.20 -1.89 -24.39
C VAL A 311 0.03 -2.42 -25.23
N ILE A 312 0.18 -2.49 -26.57
CA ILE A 312 -0.87 -3.00 -27.47
C ILE A 312 -1.27 -4.45 -27.15
N HIS A 313 -0.38 -5.30 -26.61
CA HIS A 313 -0.72 -6.66 -26.23
C HIS A 313 -1.78 -6.74 -25.12
N LEU A 314 -1.92 -5.69 -24.29
CA LEU A 314 -2.95 -5.61 -23.23
C LEU A 314 -4.38 -5.60 -23.79
N THR A 315 -4.56 -5.31 -25.09
CA THR A 315 -5.86 -5.41 -25.77
C THR A 315 -6.43 -6.84 -25.77
N ASN A 316 -5.61 -7.86 -25.50
CA ASN A 316 -6.04 -9.25 -25.35
C ASN A 316 -6.67 -9.55 -23.98
N LEU A 317 -6.52 -8.66 -23.00
CA LEU A 317 -7.02 -8.84 -21.64
C LEU A 317 -8.48 -8.39 -21.53
N ARG A 318 -9.40 -9.35 -21.59
CA ARG A 318 -10.85 -9.05 -21.56
C ARG A 318 -11.35 -8.56 -20.20
N ASN A 319 -10.66 -8.91 -19.12
CA ASN A 319 -11.02 -8.55 -17.76
C ASN A 319 -10.36 -7.26 -17.26
N LEU A 320 -9.56 -6.60 -18.11
CA LEU A 320 -8.83 -5.39 -17.73
C LEU A 320 -9.80 -4.28 -17.33
N SER A 321 -9.74 -3.88 -16.06
CA SER A 321 -10.60 -2.85 -15.46
C SER A 321 -9.84 -1.60 -15.06
N SER A 322 -8.54 -1.72 -14.77
CA SER A 322 -7.69 -0.58 -14.40
C SER A 322 -6.35 -0.66 -15.08
N LEU A 323 -5.93 0.44 -15.70
CA LEU A 323 -4.68 0.53 -16.44
C LEU A 323 -3.91 1.79 -16.06
N ASP A 324 -2.70 1.60 -15.53
CA ASP A 324 -1.78 2.69 -15.17
C ASP A 324 -0.59 2.70 -16.13
N LEU A 325 -0.57 3.69 -17.01
CA LEU A 325 0.48 3.94 -18.01
C LEU A 325 1.19 5.27 -17.77
N ARG A 326 1.24 5.74 -16.53
CA ARG A 326 1.92 7.00 -16.21
C ARG A 326 3.37 6.99 -16.66
N HIS A 327 3.79 8.09 -17.27
CA HIS A 327 5.19 8.33 -17.64
C HIS A 327 5.78 7.22 -18.54
N ILE A 328 5.02 6.80 -19.55
CA ILE A 328 5.47 5.90 -20.62
C ILE A 328 5.90 6.75 -21.81
N THR A 329 7.19 6.96 -21.96
CA THR A 329 7.77 7.97 -22.87
C THR A 329 7.49 7.73 -24.35
N GLU A 330 7.32 6.48 -24.76
CA GLU A 330 7.06 6.06 -26.14
C GLU A 330 5.64 5.53 -26.35
N LEU A 331 4.67 6.09 -25.61
CA LEU A 331 3.25 5.77 -25.77
C LEU A 331 2.64 6.67 -26.84
N ASP A 332 2.02 6.09 -27.88
CA ASP A 332 1.29 6.82 -28.90
C ASP A 332 -0.23 6.85 -28.67
N ASN A 333 -0.91 7.81 -29.32
CA ASN A 333 -2.36 8.00 -29.18
C ASN A 333 -3.15 6.82 -29.77
N GLU A 334 -2.68 6.22 -30.87
CA GLU A 334 -3.34 5.13 -31.57
C GLU A 334 -3.43 3.88 -30.70
N THR A 335 -2.36 3.56 -29.97
CA THR A 335 -2.34 2.45 -29.02
C THR A 335 -3.35 2.66 -27.87
N VAL A 336 -3.40 3.85 -27.30
CA VAL A 336 -4.37 4.17 -26.23
C VAL A 336 -5.81 4.06 -26.75
N MET A 337 -6.08 4.62 -27.94
CA MET A 337 -7.40 4.53 -28.57
C MET A 337 -7.82 3.06 -28.83
N GLU A 338 -6.89 2.22 -29.27
CA GLU A 338 -7.16 0.80 -29.53
C GLU A 338 -7.45 0.02 -28.23
N ILE A 339 -6.73 0.31 -27.14
CA ILE A 339 -7.02 -0.26 -25.82
C ILE A 339 -8.43 0.05 -25.38
N VAL A 340 -8.84 1.31 -25.43
CA VAL A 340 -10.17 1.72 -24.97
C VAL A 340 -11.29 1.11 -25.84
N LYS A 341 -11.04 0.92 -27.14
CA LYS A 341 -11.96 0.22 -28.04
C LYS A 341 -12.14 -1.24 -27.70
N ARG A 342 -11.05 -1.94 -27.31
CA ARG A 342 -11.07 -3.40 -27.08
C ARG A 342 -11.32 -3.79 -25.61
N CYS A 343 -10.80 -3.04 -24.67
CA CYS A 343 -10.95 -3.33 -23.24
C CYS A 343 -12.24 -2.70 -22.69
N LYS A 344 -13.39 -3.30 -23.00
CA LYS A 344 -14.71 -2.73 -22.66
C LYS A 344 -15.02 -2.70 -21.16
N ASN A 345 -14.27 -3.46 -20.34
CA ASN A 345 -14.42 -3.45 -18.88
C ASN A 345 -13.56 -2.37 -18.19
N LEU A 346 -12.82 -1.56 -18.97
CA LEU A 346 -11.94 -0.53 -18.43
C LEU A 346 -12.74 0.55 -17.70
N SER A 347 -12.50 0.68 -16.40
CA SER A 347 -13.16 1.63 -15.50
C SER A 347 -12.23 2.74 -15.00
N SER A 348 -10.90 2.47 -14.98
CA SER A 348 -9.89 3.45 -14.56
C SER A 348 -8.72 3.47 -15.53
N LEU A 349 -8.36 4.66 -16.05
CA LEU A 349 -7.26 4.84 -16.97
C LEU A 349 -6.38 6.01 -16.52
N ASN A 350 -5.11 5.73 -16.25
CA ASN A 350 -4.14 6.74 -15.87
C ASN A 350 -3.08 6.93 -16.95
N LEU A 351 -3.07 8.13 -17.55
CA LEU A 351 -2.18 8.54 -18.62
C LEU A 351 -1.31 9.74 -18.21
N CYS A 352 -1.22 10.07 -16.93
CA CYS A 352 -0.46 11.22 -16.46
C CYS A 352 0.99 11.21 -16.96
N LEU A 353 1.55 12.38 -17.18
CA LEU A 353 2.93 12.58 -17.64
C LEU A 353 3.25 11.98 -19.02
N ASN A 354 2.24 11.77 -19.86
CA ASN A 354 2.40 11.36 -21.25
C ASN A 354 2.11 12.54 -22.18
N TRP A 355 3.12 13.30 -22.52
CA TRP A 355 3.01 14.56 -23.26
C TRP A 355 2.54 14.41 -24.73
N ILE A 356 2.48 13.17 -25.24
CA ILE A 356 1.96 12.89 -26.59
C ILE A 356 0.43 12.84 -26.64
N ILE A 357 -0.22 12.58 -25.49
CA ILE A 357 -1.68 12.45 -25.41
C ILE A 357 -2.33 13.81 -25.71
N ASN A 358 -3.22 13.82 -26.68
CA ASN A 358 -3.87 15.00 -27.22
C ASN A 358 -5.40 14.91 -27.22
N ASP A 359 -6.08 15.99 -27.60
CA ASP A 359 -7.54 16.10 -27.60
C ASP A 359 -8.24 15.01 -28.41
N ARG A 360 -7.70 14.63 -29.59
CA ARG A 360 -8.27 13.57 -30.43
C ARG A 360 -8.28 12.24 -29.70
N CYS A 361 -7.19 11.92 -28.99
CA CYS A 361 -7.13 10.69 -28.19
C CYS A 361 -8.20 10.72 -27.09
N VAL A 362 -8.34 11.84 -26.36
CA VAL A 362 -9.33 11.98 -25.29
C VAL A 362 -10.76 11.94 -25.83
N GLU A 363 -11.02 12.50 -27.02
CA GLU A 363 -12.34 12.39 -27.67
C GLU A 363 -12.71 10.93 -27.95
N VAL A 364 -11.78 10.10 -28.44
CA VAL A 364 -12.01 8.67 -28.67
C VAL A 364 -12.20 7.93 -27.32
N ILE A 365 -11.40 8.26 -26.29
CA ILE A 365 -11.60 7.72 -24.94
C ILE A 365 -13.01 8.01 -24.43
N ALA A 366 -13.49 9.25 -24.60
CA ALA A 366 -14.82 9.66 -24.16
C ALA A 366 -15.95 8.94 -24.91
N LYS A 367 -15.77 8.67 -26.21
CA LYS A 367 -16.77 7.97 -27.05
C LYS A 367 -16.80 6.47 -26.83
N GLU A 368 -15.64 5.85 -26.71
CA GLU A 368 -15.49 4.37 -26.70
C GLU A 368 -15.43 3.78 -25.29
N GLY A 369 -15.00 4.58 -24.31
CA GLY A 369 -14.84 4.17 -22.91
C GLY A 369 -16.16 4.16 -22.13
N GLN A 370 -17.12 3.32 -22.55
CA GLN A 370 -18.49 3.32 -22.02
C GLN A 370 -18.62 2.95 -20.52
N ASN A 371 -17.62 2.27 -19.96
CA ASN A 371 -17.58 1.90 -18.55
C ASN A 371 -16.52 2.70 -17.76
N LEU A 372 -15.86 3.68 -18.42
CA LEU A 372 -14.79 4.45 -17.79
C LEU A 372 -15.36 5.41 -16.75
N LYS A 373 -14.88 5.30 -15.52
CA LYS A 373 -15.26 6.12 -14.37
C LYS A 373 -14.18 7.11 -13.98
N GLU A 374 -12.92 6.73 -14.17
CA GLU A 374 -11.77 7.52 -13.75
C GLU A 374 -10.80 7.72 -14.91
N LEU A 375 -10.46 8.97 -15.19
CA LEU A 375 -9.52 9.35 -16.23
C LEU A 375 -8.54 10.39 -15.68
N TYR A 376 -7.25 10.02 -15.65
CA TYR A 376 -6.18 10.88 -15.16
C TYR A 376 -5.27 11.29 -16.32
N LEU A 377 -5.18 12.60 -16.56
CA LEU A 377 -4.48 13.24 -17.70
C LEU A 377 -3.51 14.32 -17.25
N VAL A 378 -3.05 14.27 -16.00
CA VAL A 378 -2.15 15.29 -15.44
C VAL A 378 -0.91 15.45 -16.31
N SER A 379 -0.56 16.70 -16.65
CA SER A 379 0.58 17.04 -17.53
C SER A 379 0.50 16.42 -18.94
N CYS A 380 -0.68 16.22 -19.49
CA CYS A 380 -0.89 15.85 -20.89
C CYS A 380 -1.01 17.09 -21.79
N LYS A 381 -0.82 16.92 -23.11
CA LYS A 381 -0.94 17.98 -24.12
C LYS A 381 -2.38 18.11 -24.62
N ILE A 382 -3.27 18.48 -23.72
CA ILE A 382 -4.71 18.63 -23.99
C ILE A 382 -5.18 20.09 -23.78
N THR A 383 -6.29 20.41 -24.40
CA THR A 383 -6.96 21.73 -24.34
C THR A 383 -8.40 21.58 -23.84
N ASP A 384 -9.14 22.66 -23.79
CA ASP A 384 -10.57 22.67 -23.47
C ASP A 384 -11.40 21.71 -24.33
N TYR A 385 -10.96 21.40 -25.55
CA TYR A 385 -11.64 20.44 -26.42
C TYR A 385 -11.73 19.06 -25.80
N ALA A 386 -10.69 18.61 -25.05
CA ALA A 386 -10.72 17.34 -24.33
C ALA A 386 -11.84 17.33 -23.27
N LEU A 387 -11.95 18.39 -22.46
CA LEU A 387 -12.99 18.51 -21.43
C LEU A 387 -14.39 18.58 -22.03
N ILE A 388 -14.55 19.33 -23.13
CA ILE A 388 -15.81 19.43 -23.87
C ILE A 388 -16.21 18.06 -24.44
N ALA A 389 -15.26 17.31 -24.99
CA ALA A 389 -15.51 15.96 -25.52
C ALA A 389 -15.92 14.99 -24.40
N ILE A 390 -15.24 15.00 -23.25
CA ILE A 390 -15.62 14.20 -22.09
C ILE A 390 -17.04 14.53 -21.64
N GLY A 391 -17.35 15.81 -21.45
CA GLY A 391 -18.69 16.23 -21.03
C GLY A 391 -19.80 15.86 -22.00
N ARG A 392 -19.48 15.81 -23.31
CA ARG A 392 -20.45 15.51 -24.38
C ARG A 392 -20.71 14.02 -24.56
N TYR A 393 -19.65 13.20 -24.50
CA TYR A 393 -19.71 11.81 -24.94
C TYR A 393 -19.65 10.79 -23.81
N SER A 394 -19.01 11.10 -22.68
CA SER A 394 -18.90 10.15 -21.57
C SER A 394 -20.10 10.23 -20.65
N MET A 395 -20.80 9.10 -20.48
CA MET A 395 -21.99 9.00 -19.65
C MET A 395 -21.70 8.43 -18.25
N THR A 396 -20.48 7.92 -18.02
CA THR A 396 -20.12 7.16 -16.82
C THR A 396 -18.98 7.77 -16.03
N ILE A 397 -18.32 8.80 -16.57
CA ILE A 397 -17.12 9.38 -15.95
C ILE A 397 -17.48 10.08 -14.64
N GLU A 398 -16.81 9.70 -13.57
CA GLU A 398 -17.01 10.23 -12.21
C GLU A 398 -15.84 11.13 -11.80
N THR A 399 -14.62 10.78 -12.25
CA THR A 399 -13.37 11.47 -11.88
C THR A 399 -12.57 11.81 -13.12
N VAL A 400 -12.22 13.08 -13.27
CA VAL A 400 -11.29 13.58 -14.29
C VAL A 400 -10.24 14.45 -13.60
N ASP A 401 -8.96 14.19 -13.87
CA ASP A 401 -7.87 15.04 -13.39
C ASP A 401 -7.01 15.49 -14.58
N VAL A 402 -6.96 16.81 -14.79
CA VAL A 402 -6.20 17.49 -15.85
C VAL A 402 -5.19 18.48 -15.27
N GLY A 403 -4.78 18.29 -14.02
CA GLY A 403 -3.77 19.12 -13.37
C GLY A 403 -2.53 19.32 -14.25
N TRP A 404 -1.89 20.49 -14.17
CA TRP A 404 -0.71 20.84 -14.96
C TRP A 404 -0.90 20.85 -16.50
N CYS A 405 -2.15 20.81 -17.00
CA CYS A 405 -2.45 20.99 -18.42
C CYS A 405 -2.57 22.48 -18.73
N LYS A 406 -1.52 23.07 -19.34
CA LYS A 406 -1.35 24.52 -19.51
C LYS A 406 -2.39 25.19 -20.40
N GLU A 407 -3.07 24.42 -21.27
CA GLU A 407 -4.04 24.95 -22.25
C GLU A 407 -5.49 24.83 -21.77
N ILE A 408 -5.72 24.35 -20.55
CA ILE A 408 -7.06 24.31 -19.93
C ILE A 408 -7.40 25.69 -19.36
N THR A 409 -8.61 26.18 -19.72
CA THR A 409 -9.14 27.45 -19.26
C THR A 409 -10.45 27.30 -18.50
N ASP A 410 -10.96 28.43 -17.95
CA ASP A 410 -12.26 28.48 -17.28
C ASP A 410 -13.40 27.99 -18.19
N GLN A 411 -13.28 28.20 -19.50
CA GLN A 411 -14.28 27.77 -20.47
C GLN A 411 -14.42 26.26 -20.50
N GLY A 412 -13.30 25.51 -20.61
CA GLY A 412 -13.31 24.04 -20.61
C GLY A 412 -13.82 23.48 -19.29
N ALA A 413 -13.35 24.03 -18.17
CA ALA A 413 -13.78 23.60 -16.83
C ALA A 413 -15.29 23.84 -16.62
N THR A 414 -15.81 24.98 -17.05
CA THR A 414 -17.25 25.29 -16.97
C THR A 414 -18.07 24.35 -17.85
N GLN A 415 -17.63 24.12 -19.09
CA GLN A 415 -18.35 23.28 -20.04
C GLN A 415 -18.49 21.85 -19.59
N ILE A 416 -17.43 21.21 -19.07
CA ILE A 416 -17.52 19.84 -18.54
C ILE A 416 -18.42 19.79 -17.30
N ALA A 417 -18.32 20.77 -16.39
CA ALA A 417 -19.15 20.83 -15.19
C ALA A 417 -20.65 20.98 -15.50
N GLN A 418 -20.99 21.70 -16.57
CA GLN A 418 -22.38 21.91 -17.00
C GLN A 418 -22.96 20.74 -17.81
N SER A 419 -22.12 20.08 -18.62
CA SER A 419 -22.58 19.05 -19.57
C SER A 419 -22.53 17.63 -19.01
N SER A 420 -21.60 17.30 -18.13
CA SER A 420 -21.48 15.97 -17.55
C SER A 420 -22.47 15.77 -16.40
N LYS A 421 -23.26 14.70 -16.47
CA LYS A 421 -24.24 14.34 -15.43
C LYS A 421 -23.65 13.40 -14.36
N SER A 422 -22.55 12.72 -14.67
CA SER A 422 -21.92 11.73 -13.82
C SER A 422 -20.70 12.23 -13.07
N LEU A 423 -20.11 13.35 -13.50
CA LEU A 423 -18.88 13.89 -12.94
C LEU A 423 -19.06 14.30 -11.47
N ARG A 424 -18.16 13.83 -10.62
CA ARG A 424 -18.10 14.10 -9.17
C ARG A 424 -16.85 14.85 -8.76
N TYR A 425 -15.72 14.57 -9.45
CA TYR A 425 -14.43 15.18 -9.17
C TYR A 425 -13.77 15.68 -10.45
N LEU A 426 -13.30 16.93 -10.42
CA LEU A 426 -12.52 17.55 -11.48
C LEU A 426 -11.24 18.16 -10.89
N GLY A 427 -10.08 17.53 -11.16
CA GLY A 427 -8.77 18.02 -10.77
C GLY A 427 -8.25 19.05 -11.76
N LEU A 428 -7.96 20.26 -11.28
CA LEU A 428 -7.53 21.43 -12.08
C LEU A 428 -6.25 22.07 -11.51
N MET A 429 -5.52 21.36 -10.64
CA MET A 429 -4.36 21.92 -9.97
C MET A 429 -3.30 22.38 -10.96
N ARG A 430 -2.80 23.61 -10.79
CA ARG A 430 -1.74 24.16 -11.66
C ARG A 430 -2.11 24.24 -13.16
N CYS A 431 -3.37 24.47 -13.49
CA CYS A 431 -3.77 24.93 -14.82
C CYS A 431 -3.63 26.45 -14.86
N ASP A 432 -2.54 26.97 -15.45
CA ASP A 432 -2.11 28.36 -15.30
C ASP A 432 -3.06 29.39 -15.95
N LYS A 433 -3.96 28.95 -16.85
CA LYS A 433 -4.96 29.80 -17.53
C LYS A 433 -6.32 29.85 -16.83
N LEU A 434 -6.43 29.23 -15.63
CA LEU A 434 -7.62 29.32 -14.80
C LEU A 434 -7.59 30.60 -13.96
N HIS A 435 -8.62 31.40 -14.06
CA HIS A 435 -8.82 32.63 -13.27
C HIS A 435 -9.99 32.47 -12.30
N LEU A 436 -10.15 31.27 -11.72
CA LEU A 436 -11.30 30.90 -10.89
C LEU A 436 -11.67 31.99 -9.88
N GLN A 437 -12.66 32.81 -10.24
CA GLN A 437 -13.54 33.40 -9.25
C GLN A 437 -14.34 32.28 -8.60
N PRO A 438 -14.63 32.34 -7.28
CA PRO A 438 -15.35 31.26 -6.60
C PRO A 438 -16.69 31.05 -7.32
N LEU A 439 -16.75 30.00 -8.15
CA LEU A 439 -17.98 29.50 -8.71
C LEU A 439 -18.82 29.07 -7.53
N GLY A 440 -19.87 29.81 -7.22
CA GLY A 440 -20.85 29.43 -6.23
C GLY A 440 -21.46 28.08 -6.64
N PHE A 441 -20.90 27.01 -6.13
CA PHE A 441 -21.51 25.71 -6.21
C PHE A 441 -22.75 25.71 -5.31
N SER A 442 -23.92 25.96 -5.90
CA SER A 442 -25.19 25.61 -5.29
C SER A 442 -25.20 24.08 -5.12
N GLN A 443 -25.07 23.62 -3.89
CA GLN A 443 -25.35 22.24 -3.55
C GLN A 443 -26.80 21.92 -3.97
N LYS A 444 -26.93 20.98 -4.90
CA LYS A 444 -28.19 20.28 -5.16
C LYS A 444 -28.13 18.88 -4.61
#